data_13e2f45a74d2fec44c2010d31cc15e04
#
_entry.id   13e2f45a74d2fec44c2010d31cc15e04
#
_cell.length_a   1.000
_cell.length_b   1.000
_cell.length_c   1.000
_cell.angle_alpha   90.00
_cell.angle_beta   90.00
_cell.angle_gamma   90.00
#
_symmetry.space_group_name_H-M   'P 1'
#
loop_
_entity.id
_entity.type
_entity.pdbx_description
1 polymer ?
#
loop_
_entity_poly.entity_id
_entity_poly.type
_entity_poly.pdbx_seq_one_letter_code
_entity_poly.pdbx_strand_id
1 'polypeptide(L)'
;MSISTFLTFAVVWSQLGNGFSGAAIRINHVLSDGCSQLMLQILRTFAQQKYFPLYGGIFASFSGDYLRDTLNYLDEPLRQVEGTQEKARILTLLGYSQRALGQYQLANQFHQQALEIARSAGDLPCEIANLNHLSRTCVAQKIYAEAINYSQRALILSRGAGDRLGEANALVNLGYSEVFQAQLLEQIAPETYETAIGYLQQGLKLSEQLGEIQSQALCFSSLGIAHLVLSQPQAAIKYLEDGLQAAQFSGDLYLQALNLANLAEAHYGMQNLEKAIYTGCLGMYLLEQIASKEWRQPAGLVTILQGQMGAEAFKTLLGQHRSRIIAVIGVDGYDHIPQLLEEYKRSMH
;
A
#
# COMPACT_ATOMS: atom_id res chain seq x y z
N MET A 1 15.83 16.28 7.26
CA MET A 1 15.63 15.05 8.04
C MET A 1 14.71 14.15 7.21
N SER A 2 15.04 12.87 7.05
CA SER A 2 14.20 11.95 6.24
C SER A 2 12.92 11.57 7.00
N ILE A 3 11.86 11.16 6.27
CA ILE A 3 10.61 10.61 6.82
C ILE A 3 10.92 9.50 7.83
N SER A 4 11.80 8.57 7.45
CA SER A 4 12.31 7.49 8.27
C SER A 4 12.87 7.97 9.61
N THR A 5 13.63 9.06 9.61
CA THR A 5 14.24 9.59 10.83
C THR A 5 13.18 10.10 11.82
N PHE A 6 12.18 10.84 11.37
CA PHE A 6 11.08 11.30 12.24
C PHE A 6 10.34 10.12 12.89
N LEU A 7 9.97 9.13 12.08
CA LEU A 7 9.22 7.97 12.57
C LEU A 7 10.07 7.10 13.52
N THR A 8 11.35 6.90 13.21
CA THR A 8 12.25 6.14 14.11
C THR A 8 12.38 6.81 15.46
N PHE A 9 12.60 8.12 15.50
CA PHE A 9 12.65 8.85 16.77
C PHE A 9 11.32 8.80 17.53
N ALA A 10 10.19 8.95 16.85
CA ALA A 10 8.88 8.84 17.48
C ALA A 10 8.67 7.47 18.13
N VAL A 11 9.03 6.39 17.44
CA VAL A 11 8.94 5.02 17.98
C VAL A 11 9.86 4.82 19.17
N VAL A 12 11.12 5.28 19.10
CA VAL A 12 12.07 5.18 20.23
C VAL A 12 11.51 5.86 21.48
N TRP A 13 10.97 7.09 21.34
CA TRP A 13 10.38 7.79 22.48
C TRP A 13 9.11 7.14 23.00
N SER A 14 8.28 6.55 22.12
CA SER A 14 7.11 5.76 22.55
C SER A 14 7.50 4.53 23.35
N GLN A 15 8.51 3.77 22.89
CA GLN A 15 9.01 2.59 23.59
C GLN A 15 9.61 2.94 24.96
N LEU A 16 10.38 4.03 25.04
CA LEU A 16 10.91 4.52 26.30
C LEU A 16 9.79 4.92 27.27
N GLY A 17 8.78 5.62 26.80
CA GLY A 17 7.61 5.99 27.60
C GLY A 17 6.89 4.78 28.17
N ASN A 18 6.63 3.76 27.36
CA ASN A 18 6.02 2.50 27.78
C ASN A 18 6.90 1.74 28.81
N GLY A 19 8.22 1.72 28.61
CA GLY A 19 9.16 1.12 29.56
C GLY A 19 9.14 1.78 30.95
N PHE A 20 8.92 3.09 31.00
CA PHE A 20 8.81 3.80 32.27
C PHE A 20 7.43 3.68 32.93
N SER A 21 6.35 3.48 32.18
CA SER A 21 4.98 3.39 32.71
C SER A 21 4.74 2.16 33.59
N GLY A 22 5.49 1.07 33.35
CA GLY A 22 5.36 -0.20 34.10
C GLY A 22 6.01 -0.25 35.48
N ALA A 23 6.69 0.82 35.93
CA ALA A 23 7.42 0.81 37.19
C ALA A 23 6.75 1.70 38.26
N ALA A 24 6.56 1.18 39.46
CA ALA A 24 5.81 1.78 40.59
C ALA A 24 6.46 3.05 41.20
N ILE A 25 7.42 3.68 40.59
CA ILE A 25 8.14 4.84 41.10
C ILE A 25 7.60 6.12 40.47
N ARG A 26 7.24 7.12 41.30
CA ARG A 26 6.69 8.41 40.84
C ARG A 26 7.54 9.16 39.77
N ILE A 27 8.85 8.99 39.83
CA ILE A 27 9.80 9.55 38.84
C ILE A 27 9.54 8.94 37.45
N ASN A 28 9.16 7.68 37.36
CA ASN A 28 8.95 7.00 36.09
C ASN A 28 7.70 7.50 35.36
N HIS A 29 6.67 7.96 36.06
CA HIS A 29 5.50 8.58 35.44
C HIS A 29 5.89 9.93 34.77
N VAL A 30 6.71 10.74 35.43
CA VAL A 30 7.19 12.01 34.83
C VAL A 30 8.06 11.76 33.60
N LEU A 31 8.90 10.72 33.63
CA LEU A 31 9.71 10.32 32.48
C LEU A 31 8.85 9.74 31.35
N SER A 32 7.85 8.92 31.65
CA SER A 32 6.89 8.39 30.70
C SER A 32 6.12 9.51 29.99
N ASP A 33 5.59 10.47 30.76
CA ASP A 33 4.89 11.63 30.21
C ASP A 33 5.80 12.49 29.35
N GLY A 34 7.04 12.73 29.77
CA GLY A 34 8.03 13.46 29.00
C GLY A 34 8.38 12.77 27.67
N CYS A 35 8.53 11.45 27.67
CA CYS A 35 8.76 10.65 26.46
C CYS A 35 7.57 10.76 25.50
N SER A 36 6.34 10.64 26.01
CA SER A 36 5.12 10.77 25.22
C SER A 36 4.99 12.16 24.59
N GLN A 37 5.28 13.22 25.34
CA GLN A 37 5.26 14.60 24.82
C GLN A 37 6.32 14.80 23.73
N LEU A 38 7.53 14.27 23.88
CA LEU A 38 8.58 14.35 22.86
C LEU A 38 8.18 13.60 21.58
N MET A 39 7.61 12.40 21.72
CA MET A 39 7.08 11.64 20.59
C MET A 39 6.02 12.45 19.82
N LEU A 40 5.04 12.99 20.53
CA LEU A 40 3.97 13.80 19.92
C LEU A 40 4.52 15.04 19.23
N GLN A 41 5.52 15.72 19.83
CA GLN A 41 6.16 16.89 19.22
C GLN A 41 6.92 16.50 17.93
N ILE A 42 7.58 15.35 17.89
CA ILE A 42 8.25 14.84 16.68
C ILE A 42 7.21 14.56 15.58
N LEU A 43 6.12 13.87 15.90
CA LEU A 43 5.05 13.58 14.95
C LEU A 43 4.39 14.86 14.43
N ARG A 44 4.15 15.84 15.30
CA ARG A 44 3.62 17.15 14.92
C ARG A 44 4.54 17.87 13.95
N THR A 45 5.83 17.94 14.27
CA THR A 45 6.84 18.57 13.40
C THR A 45 6.91 17.88 12.04
N PHE A 46 6.79 16.55 12.01
CA PHE A 46 6.74 15.78 10.77
C PHE A 46 5.50 16.10 9.96
N ALA A 47 4.32 16.11 10.58
CA ALA A 47 3.04 16.36 9.91
C ALA A 47 2.94 17.78 9.31
N GLN A 48 3.68 18.74 9.84
CA GLN A 48 3.75 20.14 9.35
C GLN A 48 4.66 20.30 8.12
N GLN A 49 5.44 19.28 7.75
CA GLN A 49 6.34 19.39 6.59
C GLN A 49 5.55 19.50 5.28
N LYS A 50 6.02 20.36 4.37
CA LYS A 50 5.41 20.54 3.04
C LYS A 50 5.41 19.26 2.20
N TYR A 51 6.37 18.38 2.44
CA TYR A 51 6.54 17.09 1.76
C TYR A 51 5.91 15.92 2.56
N PHE A 52 4.99 16.19 3.48
CA PHE A 52 4.31 15.12 4.21
C PHE A 52 3.58 14.19 3.23
N PRO A 53 3.81 12.86 3.30
CA PRO A 53 3.31 11.92 2.30
C PRO A 53 1.84 11.57 2.54
N LEU A 54 0.93 12.42 2.09
CA LEU A 54 -0.52 12.17 2.22
C LEU A 54 -0.98 10.89 1.48
N TYR A 55 -0.21 10.43 0.49
CA TYR A 55 -0.50 9.22 -0.30
C TYR A 55 0.51 8.09 -0.06
N GLY A 56 1.26 8.14 1.04
CA GLY A 56 2.31 7.17 1.38
C GLY A 56 2.07 6.43 2.69
N GLY A 57 2.92 5.43 2.94
CA GLY A 57 2.91 4.58 4.14
C GLY A 57 4.26 4.52 4.86
N ILE A 58 4.30 3.77 5.96
CA ILE A 58 5.47 3.62 6.85
C ILE A 58 6.35 2.44 6.40
N PHE A 59 6.61 2.25 5.11
CA PHE A 59 7.31 1.04 4.66
C PHE A 59 8.83 1.18 4.54
N ALA A 60 9.36 2.40 4.45
CA ALA A 60 10.77 2.62 4.11
C ALA A 60 11.78 2.16 5.18
N SER A 61 11.32 1.90 6.43
CA SER A 61 12.20 1.58 7.57
C SER A 61 11.71 0.44 8.43
N PHE A 62 10.51 -0.07 8.16
CA PHE A 62 9.86 -1.07 9.01
C PHE A 62 9.22 -2.15 8.15
N SER A 63 9.39 -3.40 8.54
CA SER A 63 8.77 -4.56 7.88
C SER A 63 8.35 -5.60 8.92
N GLY A 64 7.45 -6.50 8.54
CA GLY A 64 7.00 -7.60 9.37
C GLY A 64 6.45 -7.16 10.73
N ASP A 65 6.88 -7.83 11.78
CA ASP A 65 6.46 -7.55 13.15
C ASP A 65 6.83 -6.12 13.60
N TYR A 66 7.99 -5.61 13.17
CA TYR A 66 8.42 -4.25 13.48
C TYR A 66 7.47 -3.19 12.90
N LEU A 67 6.90 -3.41 11.72
CA LEU A 67 5.89 -2.50 11.16
C LEU A 67 4.63 -2.50 12.01
N ARG A 68 4.13 -3.68 12.40
CA ARG A 68 2.94 -3.83 13.26
C ARG A 68 3.14 -3.16 14.60
N ASP A 69 4.29 -3.42 15.24
CA ASP A 69 4.63 -2.82 16.53
C ASP A 69 4.73 -1.29 16.42
N THR A 70 5.37 -0.78 15.35
CA THR A 70 5.43 0.66 15.08
C THR A 70 4.05 1.29 14.97
N LEU A 71 3.13 0.67 14.24
CA LEU A 71 1.74 1.16 14.13
C LEU A 71 1.05 1.20 15.49
N ASN A 72 1.24 0.18 16.32
CA ASN A 72 0.68 0.13 17.68
C ASN A 72 1.29 1.20 18.60
N TYR A 73 2.62 1.40 18.54
CA TYR A 73 3.29 2.44 19.33
C TYR A 73 2.88 3.86 18.97
N LEU A 74 2.44 4.11 17.75
CA LEU A 74 1.97 5.43 17.31
C LEU A 74 0.48 5.61 17.52
N ASP A 75 -0.34 4.54 17.44
CA ASP A 75 -1.80 4.62 17.57
C ASP A 75 -2.24 4.99 19.01
N GLU A 76 -1.71 4.29 20.02
CA GLU A 76 -2.14 4.44 21.40
C GLU A 76 -2.04 5.90 21.93
N PRO A 77 -0.90 6.58 21.80
CA PRO A 77 -0.80 7.98 22.22
C PRO A 77 -1.68 8.93 21.40
N LEU A 78 -1.88 8.67 20.12
CA LEU A 78 -2.70 9.52 19.26
C LEU A 78 -4.18 9.49 19.64
N ARG A 79 -4.67 8.40 20.24
CA ARG A 79 -6.06 8.30 20.71
C ARG A 79 -6.38 9.33 21.80
N GLN A 80 -5.38 9.70 22.61
CA GLN A 80 -5.52 10.60 23.75
C GLN A 80 -5.35 12.08 23.38
N VAL A 81 -4.93 12.39 22.15
CA VAL A 81 -4.67 13.76 21.69
C VAL A 81 -5.90 14.37 21.06
N GLU A 82 -6.12 15.67 21.27
CA GLU A 82 -7.16 16.44 20.59
C GLU A 82 -7.06 16.35 19.06
N GLY A 83 -8.21 16.49 18.38
CA GLY A 83 -8.32 16.44 16.93
C GLY A 83 -7.67 17.66 16.26
N THR A 84 -6.39 17.59 15.94
CA THR A 84 -5.64 18.61 15.23
C THR A 84 -5.35 18.20 13.78
N GLN A 85 -5.01 19.18 12.94
CA GLN A 85 -4.60 18.95 11.55
C GLN A 85 -3.44 17.94 11.47
N GLU A 86 -2.46 18.05 12.36
CA GLU A 86 -1.31 17.15 12.42
C GLU A 86 -1.74 15.71 12.77
N LYS A 87 -2.69 15.56 13.70
CA LYS A 87 -3.26 14.25 14.03
C LYS A 87 -3.93 13.62 12.82
N ALA A 88 -4.74 14.39 12.07
CA ALA A 88 -5.41 13.88 10.86
C ALA A 88 -4.39 13.34 9.85
N ARG A 89 -3.30 14.07 9.60
CA ARG A 89 -2.23 13.67 8.69
C ARG A 89 -1.53 12.39 9.14
N ILE A 90 -1.21 12.27 10.43
CA ILE A 90 -0.61 11.04 10.96
C ILE A 90 -1.57 9.86 10.86
N LEU A 91 -2.86 10.04 11.19
CA LEU A 91 -3.88 9.00 11.02
C LEU A 91 -4.02 8.56 9.55
N THR A 92 -3.88 9.49 8.60
CA THR A 92 -3.85 9.17 7.16
C THR A 92 -2.71 8.20 6.81
N LEU A 93 -1.50 8.48 7.32
CA LEU A 93 -0.34 7.63 7.14
C LEU A 93 -0.51 6.24 7.78
N LEU A 94 -1.08 6.18 8.99
CA LEU A 94 -1.38 4.92 9.67
C LEU A 94 -2.45 4.12 8.91
N GLY A 95 -3.51 4.78 8.45
CA GLY A 95 -4.57 4.15 7.66
C GLY A 95 -4.05 3.52 6.36
N TYR A 96 -3.19 4.23 5.63
CA TYR A 96 -2.53 3.67 4.45
C TYR A 96 -1.73 2.41 4.81
N SER A 97 -0.94 2.45 5.88
CA SER A 97 -0.11 1.33 6.32
C SER A 97 -0.97 0.13 6.75
N GLN A 98 -2.06 0.35 7.49
CA GLN A 98 -3.00 -0.70 7.88
C GLN A 98 -3.69 -1.35 6.67
N ARG A 99 -4.04 -0.55 5.65
CA ARG A 99 -4.60 -1.09 4.40
C ARG A 99 -3.60 -2.03 3.71
N ALA A 100 -2.34 -1.65 3.64
CA ALA A 100 -1.28 -2.49 3.04
C ALA A 100 -1.08 -3.81 3.81
N LEU A 101 -1.30 -3.81 5.12
CA LEU A 101 -1.31 -5.03 5.94
C LEU A 101 -2.59 -5.88 5.76
N GLY A 102 -3.54 -5.44 4.93
CA GLY A 102 -4.85 -6.09 4.77
C GLY A 102 -5.78 -5.93 5.98
N GLN A 103 -5.50 -4.98 6.89
CA GLN A 103 -6.34 -4.63 8.03
C GLN A 103 -7.37 -3.56 7.64
N TYR A 104 -8.23 -3.88 6.69
CA TYR A 104 -9.13 -2.92 6.03
C TYR A 104 -10.10 -2.21 6.97
N GLN A 105 -10.60 -2.90 8.00
CA GLN A 105 -11.50 -2.31 8.99
C GLN A 105 -10.79 -1.23 9.80
N LEU A 106 -9.56 -1.51 10.25
CA LEU A 106 -8.75 -0.55 11.00
C LEU A 106 -8.31 0.62 10.12
N ALA A 107 -7.94 0.34 8.87
CA ALA A 107 -7.64 1.38 7.88
C ALA A 107 -8.83 2.33 7.68
N ASN A 108 -10.05 1.79 7.53
CA ASN A 108 -11.27 2.58 7.44
C ASN A 108 -11.47 3.48 8.66
N GLN A 109 -11.29 2.94 9.87
CA GLN A 109 -11.43 3.73 11.11
C GLN A 109 -10.45 4.91 11.14
N PHE A 110 -9.17 4.69 10.82
CA PHE A 110 -8.18 5.75 10.77
C PHE A 110 -8.53 6.81 9.71
N HIS A 111 -8.90 6.39 8.51
CA HIS A 111 -9.23 7.33 7.44
C HIS A 111 -10.53 8.11 7.72
N GLN A 112 -11.56 7.50 8.31
CA GLN A 112 -12.77 8.20 8.72
C GLN A 112 -12.48 9.24 9.81
N GLN A 113 -11.73 8.87 10.84
CA GLN A 113 -11.34 9.79 11.89
C GLN A 113 -10.47 10.94 11.35
N ALA A 114 -9.52 10.63 10.47
CA ALA A 114 -8.70 11.64 9.82
C ALA A 114 -9.53 12.60 8.96
N LEU A 115 -10.52 12.06 8.22
CA LEU A 115 -11.44 12.82 7.39
C LEU A 115 -12.27 13.82 8.21
N GLU A 116 -12.83 13.40 9.34
CA GLU A 116 -13.62 14.26 10.24
C GLU A 116 -12.76 15.39 10.82
N ILE A 117 -11.55 15.04 11.31
CA ILE A 117 -10.63 16.03 11.86
C ILE A 117 -10.17 17.02 10.76
N ALA A 118 -9.80 16.52 9.57
CA ALA A 118 -9.35 17.34 8.46
C ALA A 118 -10.42 18.36 8.04
N ARG A 119 -11.70 17.94 7.97
CA ARG A 119 -12.84 18.82 7.72
C ARG A 119 -12.97 19.90 8.77
N SER A 120 -12.93 19.50 10.04
CA SER A 120 -13.05 20.46 11.17
C SER A 120 -11.90 21.44 11.21
N ALA A 121 -10.69 21.01 10.83
CA ALA A 121 -9.48 21.83 10.80
C ALA A 121 -9.31 22.65 9.50
N GLY A 122 -10.16 22.41 8.48
CA GLY A 122 -10.02 23.05 7.16
C GLY A 122 -8.80 22.57 6.36
N ASP A 123 -8.24 21.40 6.68
CA ASP A 123 -7.13 20.79 5.93
C ASP A 123 -7.67 20.05 4.68
N LEU A 124 -7.98 20.83 3.65
CA LEU A 124 -8.60 20.33 2.44
C LEU A 124 -7.74 19.26 1.70
N PRO A 125 -6.40 19.41 1.57
CA PRO A 125 -5.57 18.35 1.00
C PRO A 125 -5.65 17.04 1.79
N CYS A 126 -5.67 17.09 3.12
CA CYS A 126 -5.82 15.91 3.97
C CYS A 126 -7.23 15.28 3.83
N GLU A 127 -8.29 16.10 3.73
CA GLU A 127 -9.66 15.63 3.44
C GLU A 127 -9.69 14.86 2.12
N ILE A 128 -9.18 15.45 1.05
CA ILE A 128 -9.13 14.85 -0.30
C ILE A 128 -8.33 13.52 -0.27
N ALA A 129 -7.18 13.51 0.40
CA ALA A 129 -6.37 12.30 0.53
C ALA A 129 -7.13 11.16 1.22
N ASN A 130 -7.83 11.45 2.32
CA ASN A 130 -8.59 10.42 3.03
C ASN A 130 -9.80 9.89 2.23
N LEU A 131 -10.47 10.72 1.45
CA LEU A 131 -11.49 10.25 0.50
C LEU A 131 -10.90 9.30 -0.54
N ASN A 132 -9.72 9.61 -1.07
CA ASN A 132 -8.98 8.74 -1.99
C ASN A 132 -8.58 7.41 -1.35
N HIS A 133 -8.12 7.42 -0.10
CA HIS A 133 -7.76 6.20 0.63
C HIS A 133 -8.98 5.35 1.00
N LEU A 134 -10.09 5.97 1.39
CA LEU A 134 -11.35 5.27 1.65
C LEU A 134 -11.85 4.57 0.39
N SER A 135 -11.79 5.23 -0.77
CA SER A 135 -12.09 4.58 -2.05
C SER A 135 -11.26 3.31 -2.26
N ARG A 136 -9.94 3.39 -2.09
CA ARG A 136 -9.04 2.23 -2.22
C ARG A 136 -9.34 1.12 -1.24
N THR A 137 -9.67 1.47 -0.01
CA THR A 137 -10.04 0.49 1.03
C THR A 137 -11.36 -0.20 0.69
N CYS A 138 -12.35 0.55 0.18
CA CYS A 138 -13.62 0.00 -0.30
C CYS A 138 -13.42 -0.97 -1.48
N VAL A 139 -12.52 -0.67 -2.44
CA VAL A 139 -12.20 -1.61 -3.53
C VAL A 139 -11.63 -2.91 -2.98
N ALA A 140 -10.68 -2.83 -2.03
CA ALA A 140 -10.11 -4.02 -1.40
C ALA A 140 -11.16 -4.86 -0.64
N GLN A 141 -12.22 -4.23 -0.15
CA GLN A 141 -13.36 -4.89 0.49
C GLN A 141 -14.48 -5.28 -0.51
N LYS A 142 -14.31 -5.03 -1.80
CA LYS A 142 -15.28 -5.26 -2.87
C LYS A 142 -16.56 -4.43 -2.74
N ILE A 143 -16.50 -3.26 -2.10
CA ILE A 143 -17.60 -2.32 -1.93
C ILE A 143 -17.48 -1.21 -2.98
N TYR A 144 -17.62 -1.57 -4.26
CA TYR A 144 -17.24 -0.72 -5.39
C TYR A 144 -18.11 0.53 -5.52
N ALA A 145 -19.41 0.47 -5.22
CA ALA A 145 -20.30 1.63 -5.29
C ALA A 145 -19.86 2.75 -4.32
N GLU A 146 -19.47 2.39 -3.10
CA GLU A 146 -18.93 3.36 -2.14
C GLU A 146 -17.56 3.89 -2.58
N ALA A 147 -16.72 3.03 -3.15
CA ALA A 147 -15.43 3.42 -3.68
C ALA A 147 -15.56 4.50 -4.76
N ILE A 148 -16.51 4.34 -5.70
CA ILE A 148 -16.83 5.32 -6.72
C ILE A 148 -17.32 6.63 -6.09
N ASN A 149 -18.25 6.56 -5.12
CA ASN A 149 -18.73 7.75 -4.42
C ASN A 149 -17.60 8.54 -3.73
N TYR A 150 -16.68 7.85 -3.04
CA TYR A 150 -15.54 8.52 -2.43
C TYR A 150 -14.61 9.15 -3.47
N SER A 151 -14.34 8.47 -4.58
CA SER A 151 -13.48 8.99 -5.65
C SER A 151 -14.11 10.22 -6.33
N GLN A 152 -15.43 10.19 -6.60
CA GLN A 152 -16.14 11.32 -7.19
C GLN A 152 -16.12 12.54 -6.27
N ARG A 153 -16.33 12.35 -4.96
CA ARG A 153 -16.23 13.42 -3.97
C ARG A 153 -14.81 14.00 -3.91
N ALA A 154 -13.79 13.14 -3.91
CA ALA A 154 -12.41 13.58 -3.94
C ALA A 154 -12.10 14.38 -5.21
N LEU A 155 -12.60 13.95 -6.37
CA LEU A 155 -12.43 14.62 -7.65
C LEU A 155 -13.08 16.01 -7.68
N ILE A 156 -14.30 16.13 -7.17
CA ILE A 156 -15.01 17.42 -7.09
C ILE A 156 -14.25 18.40 -6.18
N LEU A 157 -13.86 17.93 -4.99
CA LEU A 157 -13.16 18.78 -4.02
C LEU A 157 -11.76 19.20 -4.52
N SER A 158 -10.99 18.27 -5.11
CA SER A 158 -9.66 18.57 -5.63
C SER A 158 -9.69 19.58 -6.77
N ARG A 159 -10.65 19.47 -7.69
CA ARG A 159 -10.87 20.45 -8.76
C ARG A 159 -11.26 21.81 -8.19
N GLY A 160 -12.18 21.85 -7.23
CA GLY A 160 -12.60 23.10 -6.58
C GLY A 160 -11.46 23.79 -5.80
N ALA A 161 -10.56 23.01 -5.22
CA ALA A 161 -9.40 23.49 -4.46
C ALA A 161 -8.16 23.81 -5.31
N GLY A 162 -8.11 23.37 -6.57
CA GLY A 162 -6.90 23.38 -7.38
C GLY A 162 -5.84 22.40 -6.91
N ASP A 163 -6.23 21.37 -6.11
CA ASP A 163 -5.32 20.32 -5.67
C ASP A 163 -5.14 19.29 -6.79
N ARG A 164 -4.14 19.55 -7.63
CA ARG A 164 -3.84 18.70 -8.78
C ARG A 164 -3.35 17.30 -8.40
N LEU A 165 -2.69 17.15 -7.24
CA LEU A 165 -2.26 15.84 -6.75
C LEU A 165 -3.46 15.02 -6.29
N GLY A 166 -4.36 15.62 -5.53
CA GLY A 166 -5.63 15.02 -5.14
C GLY A 166 -6.49 14.65 -6.36
N GLU A 167 -6.54 15.50 -7.38
CA GLU A 167 -7.24 15.24 -8.64
C GLU A 167 -6.66 14.02 -9.37
N ALA A 168 -5.33 13.93 -9.50
CA ALA A 168 -4.67 12.80 -10.15
C ALA A 168 -5.04 11.47 -9.45
N ASN A 169 -4.95 11.44 -8.12
CA ASN A 169 -5.30 10.24 -7.34
C ASN A 169 -6.80 9.92 -7.42
N ALA A 170 -7.68 10.94 -7.43
CA ALA A 170 -9.12 10.73 -7.54
C ALA A 170 -9.53 10.16 -8.90
N LEU A 171 -8.94 10.65 -9.99
CA LEU A 171 -9.15 10.10 -11.33
C LEU A 171 -8.74 8.62 -11.41
N VAL A 172 -7.56 8.29 -10.87
CA VAL A 172 -7.08 6.91 -10.86
C VAL A 172 -7.97 6.00 -10.03
N ASN A 173 -8.38 6.45 -8.83
CA ASN A 173 -9.25 5.67 -7.97
C ASN A 173 -10.65 5.48 -8.57
N LEU A 174 -11.17 6.50 -9.26
CA LEU A 174 -12.44 6.40 -9.95
C LEU A 174 -12.38 5.34 -11.05
N GLY A 175 -11.42 5.46 -11.99
CA GLY A 175 -11.28 4.48 -13.06
C GLY A 175 -11.02 3.06 -12.53
N TYR A 176 -10.18 2.91 -11.51
CA TYR A 176 -9.90 1.63 -10.86
C TYR A 176 -11.18 1.00 -10.26
N SER A 177 -11.97 1.79 -9.54
CA SER A 177 -13.23 1.33 -8.94
C SER A 177 -14.27 0.93 -9.98
N GLU A 178 -14.38 1.70 -11.08
CA GLU A 178 -15.30 1.41 -12.18
C GLU A 178 -14.92 0.11 -12.92
N VAL A 179 -13.61 -0.17 -13.14
CA VAL A 179 -13.17 -1.44 -13.73
C VAL A 179 -13.64 -2.63 -12.91
N PHE A 180 -13.45 -2.60 -11.59
CA PHE A 180 -13.85 -3.70 -10.72
C PHE A 180 -15.36 -3.82 -10.54
N GLN A 181 -16.08 -2.68 -10.54
CA GLN A 181 -17.55 -2.72 -10.52
C GLN A 181 -18.11 -3.34 -11.80
N ALA A 182 -17.58 -2.96 -12.96
CA ALA A 182 -17.98 -3.53 -14.24
C ALA A 182 -17.69 -5.03 -14.30
N GLN A 183 -16.55 -5.46 -13.80
CA GLN A 183 -16.21 -6.89 -13.70
C GLN A 183 -17.20 -7.66 -12.81
N LEU A 184 -17.55 -7.11 -11.64
CA LEU A 184 -18.52 -7.75 -10.74
C LEU A 184 -19.91 -7.89 -11.37
N LEU A 185 -20.33 -6.92 -12.15
CA LEU A 185 -21.64 -6.90 -12.79
C LEU A 185 -21.68 -7.71 -14.10
N GLU A 186 -20.57 -8.38 -14.45
CA GLU A 186 -20.41 -9.10 -15.73
C GLU A 186 -20.79 -8.24 -16.95
N GLN A 187 -20.69 -6.92 -16.81
CA GLN A 187 -20.97 -5.99 -17.89
C GLN A 187 -19.82 -6.01 -18.88
N ILE A 188 -20.06 -6.60 -20.04
CA ILE A 188 -19.10 -6.69 -21.14
C ILE A 188 -19.26 -5.51 -22.11
N ALA A 189 -19.78 -4.38 -21.68
CA ALA A 189 -19.86 -3.20 -22.53
C ALA A 189 -18.45 -2.57 -22.64
N PRO A 190 -17.79 -2.65 -23.81
CA PRO A 190 -16.43 -2.10 -23.99
C PRO A 190 -16.33 -0.64 -23.58
N GLU A 191 -17.37 0.13 -23.81
CA GLU A 191 -17.47 1.57 -23.52
C GLU A 191 -17.30 1.89 -22.02
N THR A 192 -17.78 1.00 -21.13
CA THR A 192 -17.62 1.18 -19.67
C THR A 192 -16.14 1.10 -19.29
N TYR A 193 -15.41 0.13 -19.84
CA TYR A 193 -13.99 -0.02 -19.60
C TYR A 193 -13.16 1.09 -20.26
N GLU A 194 -13.53 1.54 -21.45
CA GLU A 194 -12.84 2.65 -22.13
C GLU A 194 -12.92 3.93 -21.29
N THR A 195 -14.08 4.23 -20.71
CA THR A 195 -14.25 5.38 -19.81
C THR A 195 -13.36 5.24 -18.57
N ALA A 196 -13.38 4.08 -17.92
CA ALA A 196 -12.54 3.80 -16.74
C ALA A 196 -11.05 3.91 -17.04
N ILE A 197 -10.59 3.32 -18.15
CA ILE A 197 -9.20 3.47 -18.63
C ILE A 197 -8.89 4.93 -18.94
N GLY A 198 -9.83 5.67 -19.53
CA GLY A 198 -9.67 7.10 -19.77
C GLY A 198 -9.41 7.91 -18.49
N TYR A 199 -10.09 7.61 -17.39
CA TYR A 199 -9.79 8.23 -16.09
C TYR A 199 -8.40 7.86 -15.58
N LEU A 200 -8.00 6.58 -15.68
CA LEU A 200 -6.66 6.14 -15.28
C LEU A 200 -5.55 6.86 -16.06
N GLN A 201 -5.71 6.99 -17.38
CA GLN A 201 -4.75 7.67 -18.24
C GLN A 201 -4.68 9.18 -17.96
N GLN A 202 -5.81 9.83 -17.67
CA GLN A 202 -5.84 11.24 -17.26
C GLN A 202 -5.09 11.44 -15.93
N GLY A 203 -5.31 10.57 -14.96
CA GLY A 203 -4.62 10.59 -13.68
C GLY A 203 -3.11 10.39 -13.83
N LEU A 204 -2.69 9.43 -14.69
CA LEU A 204 -1.28 9.20 -15.00
C LEU A 204 -0.63 10.45 -15.61
N LYS A 205 -1.23 11.00 -16.66
CA LYS A 205 -0.71 12.20 -17.31
C LYS A 205 -0.57 13.37 -16.35
N LEU A 206 -1.51 13.52 -15.42
CA LEU A 206 -1.45 14.59 -14.43
C LEU A 206 -0.34 14.37 -13.42
N SER A 207 -0.14 13.13 -12.91
CA SER A 207 0.94 12.80 -11.98
C SER A 207 2.32 12.91 -12.62
N GLU A 208 2.45 12.60 -13.93
CA GLU A 208 3.68 12.82 -14.70
C GLU A 208 4.01 14.31 -14.80
N GLN A 209 3.00 15.16 -15.09
CA GLN A 209 3.19 16.62 -15.15
C GLN A 209 3.60 17.23 -13.80
N LEU A 210 3.19 16.62 -12.70
CA LEU A 210 3.54 17.05 -11.34
C LEU A 210 4.90 16.50 -10.88
N GLY A 211 5.45 15.51 -11.57
CA GLY A 211 6.67 14.82 -11.14
C GLY A 211 6.48 13.97 -9.87
N GLU A 212 5.24 13.61 -9.54
CA GLU A 212 4.90 12.87 -8.32
C GLU A 212 5.04 11.35 -8.53
N ILE A 213 6.24 10.85 -8.29
CA ILE A 213 6.63 9.46 -8.60
C ILE A 213 5.75 8.43 -7.89
N GLN A 214 5.32 8.70 -6.65
CA GLN A 214 4.45 7.78 -5.92
C GLN A 214 3.05 7.69 -6.55
N SER A 215 2.48 8.83 -6.96
CA SER A 215 1.22 8.83 -7.70
C SER A 215 1.35 8.17 -9.07
N GLN A 216 2.48 8.35 -9.77
CA GLN A 216 2.76 7.61 -11.00
C GLN A 216 2.80 6.10 -10.76
N ALA A 217 3.49 5.63 -9.70
CA ALA A 217 3.52 4.23 -9.34
C ALA A 217 2.11 3.66 -9.13
N LEU A 218 1.24 4.39 -8.44
CA LEU A 218 -0.15 4.00 -8.23
C LEU A 218 -0.93 3.95 -9.55
N CYS A 219 -0.75 4.95 -10.42
CA CYS A 219 -1.42 5.01 -11.72
C CYS A 219 -1.02 3.83 -12.62
N PHE A 220 0.27 3.58 -12.75
CA PHE A 220 0.80 2.46 -13.52
C PHE A 220 0.31 1.11 -12.99
N SER A 221 0.39 0.89 -11.67
CA SER A 221 -0.15 -0.32 -11.04
C SER A 221 -1.64 -0.49 -11.35
N SER A 222 -2.43 0.58 -11.27
CA SER A 222 -3.87 0.55 -11.52
C SER A 222 -4.21 0.25 -12.98
N LEU A 223 -3.47 0.85 -13.92
CA LEU A 223 -3.60 0.54 -15.35
C LEU A 223 -3.22 -0.91 -15.63
N GLY A 224 -2.11 -1.39 -15.05
CA GLY A 224 -1.69 -2.78 -15.20
C GLY A 224 -2.75 -3.76 -14.72
N ILE A 225 -3.31 -3.55 -13.53
CA ILE A 225 -4.38 -4.39 -12.98
C ILE A 225 -5.65 -4.28 -13.82
N ALA A 226 -6.03 -3.08 -14.28
CA ALA A 226 -7.18 -2.92 -15.17
C ALA A 226 -7.03 -3.72 -16.46
N HIS A 227 -5.84 -3.72 -17.08
CA HIS A 227 -5.57 -4.54 -18.27
C HIS A 227 -5.54 -6.04 -17.98
N LEU A 228 -5.16 -6.49 -16.75
CA LEU A 228 -5.32 -7.89 -16.35
C LEU A 228 -6.80 -8.29 -16.28
N VAL A 229 -7.63 -7.46 -15.65
CA VAL A 229 -9.09 -7.67 -15.58
C VAL A 229 -9.70 -7.79 -16.98
N LEU A 230 -9.21 -6.99 -17.93
CA LEU A 230 -9.63 -7.02 -19.34
C LEU A 230 -9.02 -8.18 -20.15
N SER A 231 -8.30 -9.10 -19.50
CA SER A 231 -7.58 -10.19 -20.18
C SER A 231 -6.59 -9.72 -21.25
N GLN A 232 -5.92 -8.60 -21.00
CA GLN A 232 -4.92 -7.99 -21.86
C GLN A 232 -3.51 -8.05 -21.23
N PRO A 233 -2.93 -9.25 -21.01
CA PRO A 233 -1.72 -9.42 -20.21
C PRO A 233 -0.51 -8.71 -20.80
N GLN A 234 -0.44 -8.56 -22.13
CA GLN A 234 0.69 -7.88 -22.79
C GLN A 234 0.71 -6.38 -22.48
N ALA A 235 -0.44 -5.72 -22.47
CA ALA A 235 -0.54 -4.32 -22.04
C ALA A 235 -0.30 -4.18 -20.54
N ALA A 236 -0.83 -5.13 -19.74
CA ALA A 236 -0.62 -5.18 -18.31
C ALA A 236 0.87 -5.23 -17.93
N ILE A 237 1.67 -6.10 -18.58
CA ILE A 237 3.10 -6.24 -18.30
C ILE A 237 3.81 -4.89 -18.41
N LYS A 238 3.57 -4.13 -19.49
CA LYS A 238 4.21 -2.84 -19.68
C LYS A 238 3.93 -1.88 -18.52
N TYR A 239 2.66 -1.71 -18.18
CA TYR A 239 2.27 -0.81 -17.09
C TYR A 239 2.78 -1.27 -15.72
N LEU A 240 2.78 -2.58 -15.46
CA LEU A 240 3.27 -3.13 -14.20
C LEU A 240 4.79 -3.02 -14.06
N GLU A 241 5.54 -3.14 -15.14
CA GLU A 241 7.00 -2.90 -15.15
C GLU A 241 7.31 -1.42 -14.88
N ASP A 242 6.61 -0.48 -15.54
CA ASP A 242 6.74 0.95 -15.27
C ASP A 242 6.33 1.27 -13.82
N GLY A 243 5.25 0.65 -13.32
CA GLY A 243 4.78 0.78 -11.95
C GLY A 243 5.78 0.24 -10.92
N LEU A 244 6.41 -0.90 -11.20
CA LEU A 244 7.47 -1.45 -10.36
C LEU A 244 8.67 -0.50 -10.28
N GLN A 245 9.10 0.05 -11.41
CA GLN A 245 10.21 1.00 -11.44
C GLN A 245 9.87 2.27 -10.65
N ALA A 246 8.69 2.85 -10.86
CA ALA A 246 8.25 4.04 -10.11
C ALA A 246 8.12 3.75 -8.60
N ALA A 247 7.62 2.57 -8.22
CA ALA A 247 7.53 2.15 -6.82
C ALA A 247 8.91 1.94 -6.17
N GLN A 248 9.90 1.48 -6.93
CA GLN A 248 11.29 1.39 -6.47
C GLN A 248 11.88 2.78 -6.20
N PHE A 249 11.66 3.74 -7.09
CA PHE A 249 12.12 5.12 -6.91
C PHE A 249 11.44 5.83 -5.75
N SER A 250 10.14 5.60 -5.53
CA SER A 250 9.40 6.19 -4.40
C SER A 250 9.67 5.49 -3.06
N GLY A 251 10.28 4.30 -3.07
CA GLY A 251 10.51 3.49 -1.88
C GLY A 251 9.24 2.82 -1.32
N ASP A 252 8.16 2.73 -2.10
CA ASP A 252 6.92 2.09 -1.68
C ASP A 252 7.01 0.57 -1.85
N LEU A 253 7.43 -0.13 -0.79
CA LEU A 253 7.57 -1.59 -0.79
C LEU A 253 6.26 -2.34 -1.08
N TYR A 254 5.12 -1.79 -0.66
CA TYR A 254 3.83 -2.41 -0.92
C TYR A 254 3.50 -2.40 -2.43
N LEU A 255 3.65 -1.24 -3.09
CA LEU A 255 3.43 -1.15 -4.54
C LEU A 255 4.47 -1.97 -5.33
N GLN A 256 5.73 -2.04 -4.88
CA GLN A 256 6.73 -2.91 -5.50
C GLN A 256 6.27 -4.38 -5.48
N ALA A 257 5.87 -4.86 -4.31
CA ALA A 257 5.42 -6.22 -4.11
C ALA A 257 4.14 -6.54 -4.89
N LEU A 258 3.18 -5.60 -4.89
CA LEU A 258 1.93 -5.71 -5.63
C LEU A 258 2.16 -5.79 -7.15
N ASN A 259 3.03 -4.94 -7.69
CA ASN A 259 3.37 -5.00 -9.12
C ASN A 259 4.03 -6.33 -9.50
N LEU A 260 4.94 -6.85 -8.67
CA LEU A 260 5.55 -8.16 -8.88
C LEU A 260 4.53 -9.30 -8.85
N ALA A 261 3.59 -9.28 -7.92
CA ALA A 261 2.51 -10.26 -7.83
C ALA A 261 1.62 -10.23 -9.09
N ASN A 262 1.23 -9.04 -9.55
CA ASN A 262 0.43 -8.89 -10.76
C ASN A 262 1.22 -9.19 -12.05
N LEU A 263 2.54 -8.92 -12.09
CA LEU A 263 3.41 -9.36 -13.18
C LEU A 263 3.44 -10.89 -13.30
N ALA A 264 3.40 -11.61 -12.17
CA ALA A 264 3.32 -13.07 -12.20
C ALA A 264 2.03 -13.54 -12.88
N GLU A 265 0.90 -12.93 -12.58
CA GLU A 265 -0.39 -13.22 -13.22
C GLU A 265 -0.37 -12.88 -14.71
N ALA A 266 0.17 -11.70 -15.08
CA ALA A 266 0.31 -11.30 -16.48
C ALA A 266 1.21 -12.25 -17.28
N HIS A 267 2.35 -12.65 -16.72
CA HIS A 267 3.24 -13.61 -17.36
C HIS A 267 2.63 -15.02 -17.47
N TYR A 268 1.85 -15.43 -16.46
CA TYR A 268 1.07 -16.66 -16.54
C TYR A 268 0.05 -16.62 -17.68
N GLY A 269 -0.68 -15.52 -17.82
CA GLY A 269 -1.60 -15.29 -18.95
C GLY A 269 -0.91 -15.34 -20.33
N MET A 270 0.37 -14.98 -20.39
CA MET A 270 1.23 -15.08 -21.59
C MET A 270 1.92 -16.43 -21.73
N GLN A 271 1.61 -17.42 -20.89
CA GLN A 271 2.27 -18.73 -20.84
C GLN A 271 3.80 -18.67 -20.60
N ASN A 272 4.29 -17.56 -20.03
CA ASN A 272 5.69 -17.41 -19.66
C ASN A 272 5.89 -17.84 -18.21
N LEU A 273 5.91 -19.18 -18.00
CA LEU A 273 5.93 -19.79 -16.67
C LEU A 273 7.19 -19.42 -15.89
N GLU A 274 8.32 -19.26 -16.58
CA GLU A 274 9.60 -18.89 -15.98
C GLU A 274 9.50 -17.51 -15.30
N LYS A 275 9.06 -16.50 -16.05
CA LYS A 275 8.88 -15.15 -15.50
C LYS A 275 7.77 -15.10 -14.46
N ALA A 276 6.68 -15.84 -14.64
CA ALA A 276 5.59 -15.92 -13.68
C ALA A 276 6.07 -16.44 -12.31
N ILE A 277 6.90 -17.49 -12.29
CA ILE A 277 7.47 -18.04 -11.06
C ILE A 277 8.44 -17.03 -10.43
N TYR A 278 9.33 -16.45 -11.23
CA TYR A 278 10.31 -15.47 -10.74
C TYR A 278 9.64 -14.27 -10.06
N THR A 279 8.70 -13.62 -10.75
CA THR A 279 8.00 -12.45 -10.21
C THR A 279 7.03 -12.81 -9.09
N GLY A 280 6.38 -13.98 -9.18
CA GLY A 280 5.48 -14.49 -8.15
C GLY A 280 6.20 -14.79 -6.83
N CYS A 281 7.37 -15.42 -6.88
CA CYS A 281 8.19 -15.68 -5.68
C CYS A 281 8.65 -14.36 -5.02
N LEU A 282 9.08 -13.38 -5.81
CA LEU A 282 9.48 -12.07 -5.28
C LEU A 282 8.29 -11.32 -4.68
N GLY A 283 7.16 -11.25 -5.39
CA GLY A 283 5.94 -10.59 -4.91
C GLY A 283 5.40 -11.24 -3.63
N MET A 284 5.35 -12.57 -3.58
CA MET A 284 4.96 -13.36 -2.41
C MET A 284 5.83 -13.01 -1.19
N TYR A 285 7.14 -13.08 -1.35
CA TYR A 285 8.08 -12.81 -0.27
C TYR A 285 7.99 -11.36 0.24
N LEU A 286 7.99 -10.38 -0.67
CA LEU A 286 7.94 -8.97 -0.26
C LEU A 286 6.61 -8.61 0.41
N LEU A 287 5.48 -9.17 -0.02
CA LEU A 287 4.19 -8.98 0.65
C LEU A 287 4.19 -9.61 2.04
N GLU A 288 4.79 -10.78 2.20
CA GLU A 288 4.93 -11.43 3.51
C GLU A 288 5.84 -10.62 4.44
N GLN A 289 6.95 -10.10 3.94
CA GLN A 289 7.89 -9.29 4.73
C GLN A 289 7.26 -8.01 5.30
N ILE A 290 6.27 -7.44 4.63
CA ILE A 290 5.49 -6.32 5.17
C ILE A 290 4.25 -6.79 5.95
N ALA A 291 4.13 -8.09 6.24
CA ALA A 291 3.01 -8.73 6.93
C ALA A 291 1.63 -8.52 6.22
N SER A 292 1.63 -8.28 4.90
CA SER A 292 0.41 -8.15 4.12
C SER A 292 -0.25 -9.50 3.90
N LYS A 293 -1.55 -9.61 4.16
CA LYS A 293 -2.33 -10.83 3.88
C LYS A 293 -2.41 -11.18 2.39
N GLU A 294 -2.11 -10.22 1.52
CA GLU A 294 -2.16 -10.38 0.07
C GLU A 294 -1.04 -11.29 -0.47
N TRP A 295 -0.03 -11.64 0.34
CA TRP A 295 1.01 -12.60 -0.05
C TRP A 295 0.45 -13.96 -0.50
N ARG A 296 -0.76 -14.30 -0.03
CA ARG A 296 -1.44 -15.56 -0.39
C ARG A 296 -1.84 -15.64 -1.86
N GLN A 297 -2.10 -14.50 -2.50
CA GLN A 297 -2.47 -14.48 -3.92
C GLN A 297 -1.33 -14.99 -4.82
N PRO A 298 -0.13 -14.38 -4.81
CA PRO A 298 0.99 -14.91 -5.58
C PRO A 298 1.45 -16.30 -5.10
N ALA A 299 1.33 -16.62 -3.80
CA ALA A 299 1.62 -17.96 -3.29
C ALA A 299 0.71 -19.04 -3.93
N GLY A 300 -0.57 -18.72 -4.10
CA GLY A 300 -1.52 -19.58 -4.80
C GLY A 300 -1.12 -19.85 -6.24
N LEU A 301 -0.79 -18.81 -6.99
CA LEU A 301 -0.33 -18.93 -8.37
C LEU A 301 0.97 -19.77 -8.47
N VAL A 302 1.97 -19.45 -7.64
CA VAL A 302 3.25 -20.21 -7.64
C VAL A 302 3.04 -21.68 -7.27
N THR A 303 2.12 -21.96 -6.33
CA THR A 303 1.76 -23.35 -5.95
C THR A 303 1.10 -24.10 -7.11
N ILE A 304 0.20 -23.47 -7.86
CA ILE A 304 -0.40 -24.03 -9.07
C ILE A 304 0.68 -24.34 -10.11
N LEU A 305 1.59 -23.41 -10.36
CA LEU A 305 2.70 -23.59 -11.30
C LEU A 305 3.64 -24.71 -10.87
N GLN A 306 3.95 -24.82 -9.58
CA GLN A 306 4.73 -25.93 -9.03
C GLN A 306 4.03 -27.28 -9.28
N GLY A 307 2.71 -27.35 -9.10
CA GLY A 307 1.93 -28.56 -9.39
C GLY A 307 1.92 -28.94 -10.86
N GLN A 308 1.82 -27.95 -11.77
CA GLN A 308 1.80 -28.18 -13.22
C GLN A 308 3.12 -28.69 -13.77
N MET A 309 4.25 -28.17 -13.30
CA MET A 309 5.58 -28.56 -13.83
C MET A 309 6.25 -29.68 -13.04
N GLY A 310 5.80 -29.97 -11.83
CA GLY A 310 6.40 -30.93 -10.91
C GLY A 310 7.51 -30.32 -10.04
N ALA A 311 7.73 -30.93 -8.87
CA ALA A 311 8.63 -30.39 -7.84
C ALA A 311 10.09 -30.24 -8.29
N GLU A 312 10.63 -31.22 -9.02
CA GLU A 312 12.04 -31.19 -9.48
C GLU A 312 12.27 -30.12 -10.55
N ALA A 313 11.35 -29.99 -11.53
CA ALA A 313 11.45 -28.95 -12.56
C ALA A 313 11.32 -27.56 -11.93
N PHE A 314 10.42 -27.36 -10.97
CA PHE A 314 10.27 -26.12 -10.23
C PHE A 314 11.55 -25.77 -9.46
N LYS A 315 12.13 -26.72 -8.73
CA LYS A 315 13.40 -26.54 -7.98
C LYS A 315 14.55 -26.15 -8.92
N THR A 316 14.65 -26.80 -10.07
CA THR A 316 15.66 -26.51 -11.09
C THR A 316 15.51 -25.09 -11.61
N LEU A 317 14.29 -24.67 -11.95
CA LEU A 317 13.98 -23.35 -12.44
C LEU A 317 14.27 -22.26 -11.38
N LEU A 318 13.84 -22.50 -10.14
CA LEU A 318 14.13 -21.60 -9.03
C LEU A 318 15.66 -21.44 -8.82
N GLY A 319 16.42 -22.55 -8.94
CA GLY A 319 17.88 -22.56 -8.89
C GLY A 319 18.53 -21.75 -10.01
N GLN A 320 18.00 -21.79 -11.22
CA GLN A 320 18.47 -20.97 -12.35
C GLN A 320 18.34 -19.46 -12.07
N HIS A 321 17.30 -19.06 -11.35
CA HIS A 321 17.05 -17.67 -10.97
C HIS A 321 17.68 -17.27 -9.63
N ARG A 322 18.39 -18.18 -8.95
CA ARG A 322 18.92 -17.97 -7.60
C ARG A 322 19.68 -16.65 -7.46
N SER A 323 20.62 -16.36 -8.34
CA SER A 323 21.43 -15.14 -8.25
C SER A 323 20.59 -13.87 -8.40
N ARG A 324 19.59 -13.88 -9.28
CA ARG A 324 18.71 -12.74 -9.51
C ARG A 324 17.76 -12.52 -8.33
N ILE A 325 17.23 -13.59 -7.74
CA ILE A 325 16.35 -13.53 -6.57
C ILE A 325 17.15 -13.02 -5.37
N ILE A 326 18.33 -13.58 -5.11
CA ILE A 326 19.21 -13.15 -4.01
C ILE A 326 19.60 -11.68 -4.13
N ALA A 327 19.80 -11.18 -5.34
CA ALA A 327 20.11 -9.76 -5.55
C ALA A 327 18.96 -8.82 -5.09
N VAL A 328 17.73 -9.31 -5.01
CA VAL A 328 16.56 -8.53 -4.59
C VAL A 328 16.20 -8.76 -3.12
N ILE A 329 16.18 -10.02 -2.67
CA ILE A 329 15.66 -10.39 -1.34
C ILE A 329 16.69 -11.04 -0.41
N GLY A 330 17.94 -11.10 -0.82
CA GLY A 330 19.00 -11.73 -0.01
C GLY A 330 18.99 -13.26 -0.02
N VAL A 331 20.00 -13.86 0.61
CA VAL A 331 20.12 -15.32 0.70
C VAL A 331 19.01 -15.88 1.59
N ASP A 332 18.79 -15.28 2.74
CA ASP A 332 17.76 -15.72 3.69
C ASP A 332 16.36 -15.66 3.07
N GLY A 333 16.08 -14.63 2.26
CA GLY A 333 14.81 -14.50 1.53
C GLY A 333 14.63 -15.61 0.49
N TYR A 334 15.69 -15.96 -0.24
CA TYR A 334 15.64 -17.06 -1.19
C TYR A 334 15.36 -18.41 -0.49
N ASP A 335 16.02 -18.68 0.61
CA ASP A 335 15.88 -19.92 1.38
C ASP A 335 14.52 -19.99 2.10
N HIS A 336 13.86 -18.86 2.31
CA HIS A 336 12.52 -18.78 2.92
C HIS A 336 11.37 -19.06 1.92
N ILE A 337 11.58 -18.90 0.60
CA ILE A 337 10.53 -19.14 -0.42
C ILE A 337 9.87 -20.52 -0.30
N PRO A 338 10.60 -21.65 -0.19
CA PRO A 338 9.98 -22.96 -0.03
C PRO A 338 9.11 -23.08 1.22
N GLN A 339 9.53 -22.44 2.31
CA GLN A 339 8.81 -22.47 3.59
C GLN A 339 7.46 -21.72 3.47
N LEU A 340 7.43 -20.56 2.81
CA LEU A 340 6.20 -19.82 2.54
C LEU A 340 5.21 -20.61 1.69
N LEU A 341 5.68 -21.35 0.68
CA LEU A 341 4.81 -22.20 -0.12
C LEU A 341 4.21 -23.34 0.69
N GLU A 342 4.98 -23.96 1.59
CA GLU A 342 4.47 -25.00 2.49
C GLU A 342 3.49 -24.41 3.53
N GLU A 343 3.73 -23.23 4.06
CA GLU A 343 2.81 -22.50 4.93
C GLU A 343 1.49 -22.22 4.21
N TYR A 344 1.56 -21.74 2.97
CA TYR A 344 0.36 -21.49 2.17
C TYR A 344 -0.45 -22.77 1.99
N LYS A 345 0.19 -23.91 1.60
CA LYS A 345 -0.48 -25.20 1.42
C LYS A 345 -1.16 -25.69 2.70
N ARG A 346 -0.49 -25.54 3.85
CA ARG A 346 -1.09 -25.90 5.17
C ARG A 346 -2.29 -25.05 5.52
N SER A 347 -2.31 -23.78 5.10
CA SER A 347 -3.42 -22.86 5.37
C SER A 347 -4.67 -23.16 4.53
N MET A 348 -4.58 -24.03 3.52
CA MET A 348 -5.70 -24.45 2.69
C MET A 348 -6.41 -25.71 3.22
N HIS A 349 -5.80 -26.39 4.18
CA HIS A 349 -6.35 -27.56 4.88
C HIS A 349 -6.78 -27.21 6.29
#